data_7f35cd89f6fbac2134161670b36e711f
#
_entry.id   7f35cd89f6fbac2134161670b36e711f
#
_cell.length_a   1.000
_cell.length_b   1.000
_cell.length_c   1.000
_cell.angle_alpha   90.00
_cell.angle_beta   90.00
_cell.angle_gamma   90.00
#
_symmetry.space_group_name_H-M   'P 1'
#
loop_
_entity.id
_entity.type
_entity.pdbx_description
1 polymer ?
#
loop_
_entity_poly.entity_id
_entity_poly.type
_entity_poly.pdbx_seq_one_letter_code
_entity_poly.pdbx_strand_id
1 'polypeptide(L)'
;HSDDGIRDRSPSRGLGDVYKRQAHTHIETLQSISHLLNLQKAPNRIECFDISNIQGTDSVGSMVVFISGKPHKPHYRKFTMKSINQPNDYAMMKEVLHRRLNYIIRESRESSFGQIPDLILIDGGKGHLSAGIQVLEDMGLTQIPLASIAKREEQLFIPDNSAPINLAHESPEMHLIQRIRDEAHRFAITFHRLKRSKRSVYSALDTIPVIGIIKKKHLMEKFSSIQNISGSEVEEIASIPGINIQLAKLIKQHLRVSSSSVNHTYRKSK
;
A
#
# COMPACT_ATOMS: atom_id res chain seq x y z
N HIS A 1 46.21 -48.20 -5.53
CA HIS A 1 45.46 -47.34 -6.47
C HIS A 1 44.00 -47.23 -5.99
N SER A 2 43.70 -46.22 -5.28
CA SER A 2 42.36 -45.84 -4.90
C SER A 2 42.02 -44.56 -5.64
N ASP A 3 41.05 -44.65 -6.50
CA ASP A 3 40.53 -43.56 -7.32
C ASP A 3 39.32 -42.96 -6.59
N ASP A 4 39.56 -41.89 -5.85
CA ASP A 4 38.49 -41.13 -5.15
C ASP A 4 37.81 -40.17 -6.13
N GLY A 5 36.73 -40.66 -6.75
CA GLY A 5 35.86 -39.83 -7.59
C GLY A 5 35.20 -38.73 -6.82
N ILE A 6 35.67 -37.50 -6.93
CA ILE A 6 35.02 -36.27 -6.48
C ILE A 6 33.72 -36.09 -7.26
N ARG A 7 32.58 -36.39 -6.62
CA ARG A 7 31.24 -36.03 -7.15
C ARG A 7 31.02 -34.54 -7.02
N ASP A 8 31.19 -33.86 -8.13
CA ASP A 8 30.84 -32.46 -8.29
C ASP A 8 29.32 -32.29 -8.11
N ARG A 9 28.91 -31.81 -6.93
CA ARG A 9 27.52 -31.45 -6.63
C ARG A 9 27.31 -30.00 -7.06
N SER A 10 26.91 -29.82 -8.31
CA SER A 10 26.49 -28.49 -8.82
C SER A 10 25.33 -27.92 -8.03
N PRO A 11 25.51 -26.81 -7.27
CA PRO A 11 24.42 -26.18 -6.48
C PRO A 11 23.33 -25.51 -7.35
N SER A 12 23.58 -25.33 -8.65
CA SER A 12 22.70 -24.59 -9.57
C SER A 12 21.46 -25.39 -10.02
N ARG A 13 21.45 -26.73 -9.97
CA ARG A 13 20.27 -27.52 -10.33
C ARG A 13 19.12 -27.40 -9.32
N GLY A 14 19.39 -27.30 -8.02
CA GLY A 14 18.38 -27.22 -6.98
C GLY A 14 17.61 -25.92 -6.98
N LEU A 15 18.24 -24.75 -7.25
CA LEU A 15 17.55 -23.46 -7.32
C LEU A 15 16.57 -23.40 -8.49
N GLY A 16 16.96 -23.88 -9.67
CA GLY A 16 16.09 -23.90 -10.86
C GLY A 16 14.82 -24.73 -10.65
N ASP A 17 14.92 -25.86 -9.96
CA ASP A 17 13.78 -26.72 -9.67
C ASP A 17 12.84 -26.13 -8.61
N VAL A 18 13.37 -25.43 -7.61
CA VAL A 18 12.56 -24.69 -6.62
C VAL A 18 11.78 -23.55 -7.29
N TYR A 19 12.41 -22.77 -8.17
CA TYR A 19 11.74 -21.71 -8.92
C TYR A 19 10.64 -22.24 -9.85
N LYS A 20 10.90 -23.37 -10.54
CA LYS A 20 9.90 -24.00 -11.41
C LYS A 20 8.72 -24.54 -10.61
N ARG A 21 8.93 -25.18 -9.47
CA ARG A 21 7.86 -25.67 -8.59
C ARG A 21 7.02 -24.51 -8.03
N GLN A 22 7.65 -23.42 -7.57
CA GLN A 22 6.92 -22.24 -7.10
C GLN A 22 6.12 -21.56 -8.21
N ALA A 23 6.66 -21.49 -9.42
CA ALA A 23 5.94 -20.93 -10.56
C ALA A 23 4.72 -21.79 -10.93
N HIS A 24 4.88 -23.12 -10.92
CA HIS A 24 3.78 -24.05 -11.21
C HIS A 24 2.67 -23.94 -10.17
N THR A 25 3.00 -23.92 -8.89
CA THR A 25 2.06 -23.73 -7.79
C THR A 25 1.28 -22.41 -7.91
N HIS A 26 1.93 -21.32 -8.35
CA HIS A 26 1.23 -20.03 -8.55
C HIS A 26 0.23 -20.08 -9.73
N ILE A 27 0.57 -20.75 -10.81
CA ILE A 27 -0.33 -20.89 -11.97
C ILE A 27 -1.56 -21.72 -11.56
N GLU A 28 -1.37 -22.84 -10.89
CA GLU A 28 -2.45 -23.69 -10.37
C GLU A 28 -3.36 -22.93 -9.42
N THR A 29 -2.79 -22.16 -8.48
CA THR A 29 -3.57 -21.31 -7.54
C THR A 29 -4.42 -20.26 -8.28
N LEU A 30 -3.86 -19.61 -9.33
CA LEU A 30 -4.62 -18.63 -10.12
C LEU A 30 -5.73 -19.30 -10.96
N GLN A 31 -5.51 -20.52 -11.45
CA GLN A 31 -6.53 -21.31 -12.11
C GLN A 31 -7.66 -21.69 -11.15
N SER A 32 -7.32 -22.16 -9.94
CA SER A 32 -8.31 -22.44 -8.90
C SER A 32 -9.13 -21.21 -8.53
N ILE A 33 -8.48 -20.03 -8.40
CA ILE A 33 -9.19 -18.76 -8.18
C ILE A 33 -10.14 -18.45 -9.33
N SER A 34 -9.75 -18.71 -10.59
CA SER A 34 -10.66 -18.47 -11.72
C SER A 34 -11.90 -19.35 -11.66
N HIS A 35 -11.76 -20.62 -11.31
CA HIS A 35 -12.92 -21.52 -11.10
C HIS A 35 -13.80 -21.08 -9.94
N LEU A 36 -13.18 -20.71 -8.82
CA LEU A 36 -13.86 -20.27 -7.60
C LEU A 36 -14.71 -19.01 -7.82
N LEU A 37 -14.17 -18.05 -8.56
CA LEU A 37 -14.82 -16.77 -8.85
C LEU A 37 -15.59 -16.77 -10.18
N ASN A 38 -15.70 -17.93 -10.84
CA ASN A 38 -16.34 -18.08 -12.16
C ASN A 38 -15.79 -17.10 -13.21
N LEU A 39 -14.45 -16.94 -13.27
CA LEU A 39 -13.79 -16.09 -14.25
C LEU A 39 -13.57 -16.84 -15.56
N GLN A 40 -13.58 -16.13 -16.67
CA GLN A 40 -13.32 -16.72 -17.99
C GLN A 40 -11.89 -17.25 -18.16
N LYS A 41 -10.92 -16.70 -17.41
CA LYS A 41 -9.50 -17.07 -17.43
C LYS A 41 -8.86 -16.85 -16.08
N ALA A 42 -7.71 -17.50 -15.86
CA ALA A 42 -6.90 -17.27 -14.66
C ALA A 42 -6.45 -15.80 -14.57
N PRO A 43 -6.66 -15.10 -13.44
CA PRO A 43 -6.38 -13.68 -13.32
C PRO A 43 -4.86 -13.45 -13.20
N ASN A 44 -4.22 -13.02 -14.28
CA ASN A 44 -2.79 -12.71 -14.28
C ASN A 44 -2.49 -11.39 -13.57
N ARG A 45 -3.32 -10.34 -13.84
CA ARG A 45 -3.21 -9.03 -13.18
C ARG A 45 -4.34 -8.84 -12.20
N ILE A 46 -4.00 -8.81 -10.90
CA ILE A 46 -4.94 -8.55 -9.80
C ILE A 46 -4.61 -7.19 -9.21
N GLU A 47 -5.61 -6.31 -9.12
CA GLU A 47 -5.49 -5.01 -8.45
C GLU A 47 -6.29 -5.05 -7.15
N CYS A 48 -5.66 -4.79 -6.00
CA CYS A 48 -6.33 -4.76 -4.71
C CYS A 48 -6.37 -3.35 -4.14
N PHE A 49 -7.55 -2.96 -3.65
CA PHE A 49 -7.83 -1.64 -3.11
C PHE A 49 -8.15 -1.72 -1.61
N ASP A 50 -7.55 -0.83 -0.83
CA ASP A 50 -7.82 -0.62 0.58
C ASP A 50 -8.07 0.86 0.85
N ILE A 51 -9.09 1.15 1.68
CA ILE A 51 -9.37 2.49 2.19
C ILE A 51 -8.96 2.54 3.64
N SER A 52 -8.05 3.43 3.95
CA SER A 52 -7.59 3.64 5.31
C SER A 52 -7.90 5.05 5.78
N ASN A 53 -8.68 5.17 6.86
CA ASN A 53 -9.02 6.43 7.51
C ASN A 53 -8.09 6.69 8.69
N ILE A 54 -7.49 7.88 8.72
CA ILE A 54 -6.90 8.39 9.96
C ILE A 54 -7.85 9.41 10.57
N GLN A 55 -8.03 9.30 11.87
CA GLN A 55 -8.83 10.25 12.67
C GLN A 55 -8.66 11.70 12.18
N GLY A 56 -9.67 12.18 11.49
CA GLY A 56 -10.00 13.58 11.35
C GLY A 56 -9.71 14.28 10.02
N THR A 57 -8.71 13.93 9.18
CA THR A 57 -8.42 14.82 8.03
C THR A 57 -7.76 14.19 6.80
N ASP A 58 -7.27 12.96 6.84
CA ASP A 58 -6.41 12.46 5.76
C ASP A 58 -6.75 11.02 5.36
N SER A 59 -7.90 10.84 4.73
CA SER A 59 -8.28 9.55 4.15
C SER A 59 -7.46 9.26 2.89
N VAL A 60 -6.97 8.03 2.76
CA VAL A 60 -6.16 7.58 1.64
C VAL A 60 -6.67 6.25 1.13
N GLY A 61 -6.87 6.16 -0.18
CA GLY A 61 -6.99 4.89 -0.87
C GLY A 61 -5.62 4.38 -1.32
N SER A 62 -5.40 3.10 -1.21
CA SER A 62 -4.23 2.42 -1.74
C SER A 62 -4.63 1.41 -2.81
N MET A 63 -3.77 1.24 -3.81
CA MET A 63 -3.88 0.21 -4.82
C MET A 63 -2.55 -0.54 -4.89
N VAL A 64 -2.59 -1.84 -4.71
CA VAL A 64 -1.48 -2.73 -4.98
C VAL A 64 -1.79 -3.58 -6.19
N VAL A 65 -0.74 -4.03 -6.88
CA VAL A 65 -0.86 -4.82 -8.10
C VAL A 65 -0.06 -6.09 -7.95
N PHE A 66 -0.68 -7.21 -8.28
CA PHE A 66 -0.03 -8.51 -8.38
C PHE A 66 -0.08 -8.97 -9.83
N ILE A 67 1.03 -9.50 -10.32
CA ILE A 67 1.16 -10.10 -11.64
C ILE A 67 1.66 -11.53 -11.45
N SER A 68 0.97 -12.50 -12.04
CA SER A 68 1.26 -13.94 -11.88
C SER A 68 1.41 -14.36 -10.41
N GLY A 69 0.55 -13.83 -9.52
CA GLY A 69 0.56 -14.11 -8.08
C GLY A 69 1.69 -13.46 -7.30
N LYS A 70 2.48 -12.57 -7.89
CA LYS A 70 3.61 -11.87 -7.23
C LYS A 70 3.38 -10.37 -7.15
N PRO A 71 3.81 -9.69 -6.06
CA PRO A 71 3.70 -8.23 -5.93
C PRO A 71 4.46 -7.50 -7.04
N HIS A 72 3.80 -6.57 -7.73
CA HIS A 72 4.40 -5.73 -8.76
C HIS A 72 4.43 -4.27 -8.31
N LYS A 73 5.37 -3.94 -7.43
CA LYS A 73 5.48 -2.64 -6.74
C LYS A 73 5.54 -1.40 -7.65
N PRO A 74 6.15 -1.43 -8.88
CA PRO A 74 6.16 -0.27 -9.77
C PRO A 74 4.75 0.23 -10.14
N HIS A 75 3.74 -0.66 -10.11
CA HIS A 75 2.35 -0.32 -10.43
C HIS A 75 1.50 0.06 -9.22
N TYR A 76 2.05 0.07 -7.99
CA TYR A 76 1.32 0.51 -6.80
C TYR A 76 0.98 1.98 -6.86
N ARG A 77 -0.20 2.36 -6.39
CA ARG A 77 -0.65 3.76 -6.37
C ARG A 77 -1.35 4.14 -5.07
N LYS A 78 -1.27 5.42 -4.77
CA LYS A 78 -1.91 6.07 -3.63
C LYS A 78 -2.86 7.14 -4.12
N PHE A 79 -4.03 7.18 -3.53
CA PHE A 79 -5.07 8.15 -3.85
C PHE A 79 -5.40 8.97 -2.62
N THR A 80 -5.01 10.25 -2.62
CA THR A 80 -5.45 11.17 -1.58
C THR A 80 -6.88 11.59 -1.87
N MET A 81 -7.78 11.48 -0.91
CA MET A 81 -9.16 11.90 -1.03
C MET A 81 -9.25 13.42 -1.10
N LYS A 82 -10.06 13.95 -2.02
CA LYS A 82 -10.21 15.38 -2.24
C LYS A 82 -11.58 15.92 -1.82
N SER A 83 -12.59 15.08 -1.77
CA SER A 83 -13.99 15.52 -1.86
C SER A 83 -14.88 15.15 -0.67
N ILE A 84 -14.36 14.49 0.38
CA ILE A 84 -15.23 13.94 1.41
C ILE A 84 -15.00 14.65 2.73
N ASN A 85 -15.96 15.51 3.11
CA ASN A 85 -15.96 16.24 4.38
C ASN A 85 -16.33 15.37 5.61
N GLN A 86 -16.82 14.15 5.37
CA GLN A 86 -17.14 13.18 6.42
C GLN A 86 -16.57 11.80 6.05
N PRO A 87 -16.10 10.99 7.02
CA PRO A 87 -15.58 9.66 6.76
C PRO A 87 -16.71 8.74 6.23
N ASN A 88 -16.72 8.53 4.94
CA ASN A 88 -17.60 7.59 4.24
C ASN A 88 -16.77 6.67 3.37
N ASP A 89 -16.45 5.50 3.91
CA ASP A 89 -15.55 4.53 3.27
C ASP A 89 -16.08 4.07 1.90
N TYR A 90 -17.39 3.98 1.73
CA TYR A 90 -18.00 3.58 0.44
C TYR A 90 -17.83 4.68 -0.63
N ALA A 91 -18.08 5.93 -0.26
CA ALA A 91 -17.87 7.05 -1.17
C ALA A 91 -16.39 7.22 -1.56
N MET A 92 -15.48 6.98 -0.60
CA MET A 92 -14.04 6.99 -0.86
C MET A 92 -13.62 5.85 -1.77
N MET A 93 -14.16 4.64 -1.60
CA MET A 93 -13.90 3.52 -2.49
C MET A 93 -14.37 3.83 -3.92
N LYS A 94 -15.57 4.41 -4.07
CA LYS A 94 -16.07 4.85 -5.37
C LYS A 94 -15.13 5.88 -6.02
N GLU A 95 -14.67 6.90 -5.29
CA GLU A 95 -13.72 7.90 -5.81
C GLU A 95 -12.43 7.24 -6.31
N VAL A 96 -11.85 6.33 -5.52
CA VAL A 96 -10.60 5.64 -5.88
C VAL A 96 -10.78 4.80 -7.14
N LEU A 97 -11.82 3.98 -7.19
CA LEU A 97 -12.10 3.12 -8.33
C LEU A 97 -12.39 3.96 -9.59
N HIS A 98 -13.23 4.98 -9.47
CA HIS A 98 -13.54 5.89 -10.58
C HIS A 98 -12.27 6.55 -11.13
N ARG A 99 -11.40 7.06 -10.26
CA ARG A 99 -10.12 7.66 -10.67
C ARG A 99 -9.21 6.65 -11.35
N ARG A 100 -9.11 5.43 -10.83
CA ARG A 100 -8.30 4.36 -11.44
C ARG A 100 -8.84 3.94 -12.80
N LEU A 101 -10.14 3.69 -12.89
CA LEU A 101 -10.77 3.17 -14.10
C LEU A 101 -10.83 4.22 -15.24
N ASN A 102 -10.87 5.50 -14.91
CA ASN A 102 -10.73 6.57 -15.90
C ASN A 102 -9.43 6.49 -16.71
N TYR A 103 -8.35 5.97 -16.14
CA TYR A 103 -7.11 5.77 -16.87
C TYR A 103 -7.23 4.67 -17.93
N ILE A 104 -8.04 3.64 -17.70
CA ILE A 104 -8.31 2.59 -18.69
C ILE A 104 -8.98 3.19 -19.93
N ILE A 105 -9.86 4.16 -19.74
CA ILE A 105 -10.61 4.82 -20.80
C ILE A 105 -9.74 5.84 -21.56
N ARG A 106 -8.85 6.54 -20.86
CA ARG A 106 -8.11 7.70 -21.38
C ARG A 106 -6.71 7.39 -21.87
N GLU A 107 -6.06 6.37 -21.32
CA GLU A 107 -4.66 6.05 -21.63
C GLU A 107 -4.54 4.88 -22.62
N SER A 108 -3.37 4.82 -23.30
CA SER A 108 -3.04 3.65 -24.11
C SER A 108 -2.85 2.42 -23.22
N ARG A 109 -3.20 1.24 -23.73
CA ARG A 109 -3.02 -0.04 -23.02
C ARG A 109 -1.55 -0.39 -22.72
N GLU A 110 -0.63 0.31 -23.33
CA GLU A 110 0.82 0.16 -23.11
C GLU A 110 1.26 0.80 -21.79
N SER A 111 0.55 1.82 -21.30
CA SER A 111 0.85 2.40 -20.00
C SER A 111 0.45 1.44 -18.86
N SER A 112 1.17 1.50 -17.75
CA SER A 112 0.86 0.69 -16.58
C SER A 112 -0.56 0.94 -16.01
N PHE A 113 -1.10 2.12 -16.28
CA PHE A 113 -2.45 2.54 -15.88
C PHE A 113 -3.53 2.24 -16.92
N GLY A 114 -3.18 2.18 -18.20
CA GLY A 114 -4.10 1.79 -19.28
C GLY A 114 -4.40 0.28 -19.30
N GLN A 115 -3.62 -0.54 -18.55
CA GLN A 115 -3.86 -1.98 -18.48
C GLN A 115 -5.14 -2.30 -17.70
N ILE A 116 -5.99 -3.14 -18.31
CA ILE A 116 -7.22 -3.65 -17.68
C ILE A 116 -6.84 -4.76 -16.71
N PRO A 117 -7.28 -4.71 -15.42
CA PRO A 117 -7.09 -5.81 -14.49
C PRO A 117 -7.94 -7.03 -14.87
N ASP A 118 -7.43 -8.23 -14.66
CA ASP A 118 -8.19 -9.47 -14.80
C ASP A 118 -9.08 -9.72 -13.59
N LEU A 119 -8.77 -9.10 -12.44
CA LEU A 119 -9.57 -9.13 -11.23
C LEU A 119 -9.30 -7.87 -10.39
N ILE A 120 -10.36 -7.22 -9.95
CA ILE A 120 -10.33 -6.20 -8.89
C ILE A 120 -10.71 -6.88 -7.57
N LEU A 121 -9.87 -6.72 -6.55
CA LEU A 121 -10.14 -7.15 -5.19
C LEU A 121 -10.28 -5.93 -4.28
N ILE A 122 -11.31 -5.90 -3.43
CA ILE A 122 -11.56 -4.81 -2.48
C ILE A 122 -11.38 -5.34 -1.06
N ASP A 123 -10.53 -4.69 -0.24
CA ASP A 123 -10.48 -4.94 1.19
C ASP A 123 -11.72 -4.31 1.86
N GLY A 124 -12.75 -5.13 2.09
CA GLY A 124 -14.01 -4.69 2.65
C GLY A 124 -15.12 -5.72 2.45
N GLY A 125 -16.24 -5.54 3.13
CA GLY A 125 -17.41 -6.41 3.03
C GLY A 125 -18.34 -6.06 1.86
N LYS A 126 -19.56 -6.63 1.90
CA LYS A 126 -20.61 -6.46 0.88
C LYS A 126 -20.88 -5.00 0.47
N GLY A 127 -20.85 -4.05 1.42
CA GLY A 127 -21.08 -2.63 1.10
C GLY A 127 -20.00 -2.04 0.21
N HIS A 128 -18.74 -2.45 0.37
CA HIS A 128 -17.65 -2.06 -0.52
C HIS A 128 -17.76 -2.73 -1.89
N LEU A 129 -18.18 -4.00 -1.93
CA LEU A 129 -18.49 -4.69 -3.19
C LEU A 129 -19.57 -3.92 -3.97
N SER A 130 -20.69 -3.59 -3.33
CA SER A 130 -21.80 -2.84 -3.96
C SER A 130 -21.34 -1.48 -4.48
N ALA A 131 -20.47 -0.78 -3.72
CA ALA A 131 -19.87 0.47 -4.18
C ALA A 131 -19.00 0.28 -5.44
N GLY A 132 -18.25 -0.81 -5.50
CA GLY A 132 -17.44 -1.15 -6.69
C GLY A 132 -18.27 -1.53 -7.90
N ILE A 133 -19.32 -2.35 -7.72
CA ILE A 133 -20.27 -2.71 -8.78
C ILE A 133 -20.86 -1.46 -9.42
N GLN A 134 -21.37 -0.54 -8.61
CA GLN A 134 -21.96 0.70 -9.10
C GLN A 134 -20.97 1.51 -9.96
N VAL A 135 -19.70 1.61 -9.55
CA VAL A 135 -18.70 2.32 -10.36
C VAL A 135 -18.44 1.63 -11.70
N LEU A 136 -18.39 0.29 -11.72
CA LEU A 136 -18.22 -0.46 -12.98
C LEU A 136 -19.41 -0.28 -13.91
N GLU A 137 -20.63 -0.26 -13.39
CA GLU A 137 -21.86 0.01 -14.14
C GLU A 137 -21.87 1.45 -14.68
N ASP A 138 -21.64 2.44 -13.83
CA ASP A 138 -21.61 3.88 -14.20
C ASP A 138 -20.58 4.17 -15.33
N MET A 139 -19.50 3.37 -15.38
CA MET A 139 -18.42 3.54 -16.35
C MET A 139 -18.52 2.59 -17.57
N GLY A 140 -19.50 1.69 -17.61
CA GLY A 140 -19.64 0.71 -18.68
C GLY A 140 -18.52 -0.33 -18.70
N LEU A 141 -17.93 -0.66 -17.56
CA LEU A 141 -16.80 -1.59 -17.40
C LEU A 141 -17.19 -2.87 -16.64
N THR A 142 -18.43 -3.30 -16.76
CA THR A 142 -19.00 -4.47 -16.05
C THR A 142 -18.30 -5.80 -16.40
N GLN A 143 -17.56 -5.85 -17.51
CA GLN A 143 -16.74 -7.00 -17.89
C GLN A 143 -15.52 -7.21 -17.01
N ILE A 144 -15.13 -6.25 -16.15
CA ILE A 144 -14.02 -6.40 -15.24
C ILE A 144 -14.49 -7.17 -14.00
N PRO A 145 -13.93 -8.36 -13.73
CA PRO A 145 -14.30 -9.13 -12.55
C PRO A 145 -13.98 -8.38 -11.27
N LEU A 146 -14.91 -8.44 -10.31
CA LEU A 146 -14.81 -7.78 -9.02
C LEU A 146 -15.10 -8.76 -7.89
N ALA A 147 -14.30 -8.71 -6.83
CA ALA A 147 -14.57 -9.42 -5.59
C ALA A 147 -14.19 -8.53 -4.39
N SER A 148 -14.74 -8.82 -3.22
CA SER A 148 -14.33 -8.19 -1.98
C SER A 148 -14.07 -9.22 -0.89
N ILE A 149 -13.18 -8.89 0.06
CA ILE A 149 -12.83 -9.75 1.18
C ILE A 149 -13.12 -9.03 2.51
N ALA A 150 -14.00 -9.64 3.33
CA ALA A 150 -14.29 -9.15 4.66
C ALA A 150 -13.25 -9.66 5.67
N LYS A 151 -12.62 -8.72 6.39
CA LYS A 151 -11.46 -8.97 7.25
C LYS A 151 -11.72 -9.93 8.43
N ARG A 152 -12.90 -9.86 9.05
CA ARG A 152 -13.18 -10.61 10.30
C ARG A 152 -13.31 -12.11 10.11
N GLU A 153 -13.97 -12.52 9.03
CA GLU A 153 -14.30 -13.91 8.75
C GLU A 153 -13.62 -14.44 7.50
N GLU A 154 -12.77 -13.61 6.89
CA GLU A 154 -12.04 -13.92 5.64
C GLU A 154 -12.96 -14.39 4.50
N GLN A 155 -14.21 -13.89 4.54
CA GLN A 155 -15.24 -14.22 3.57
C GLN A 155 -15.06 -13.44 2.29
N LEU A 156 -15.14 -14.15 1.17
CA LEU A 156 -15.07 -13.57 -0.16
C LEU A 156 -16.47 -13.35 -0.70
N PHE A 157 -16.73 -12.17 -1.23
CA PHE A 157 -18.00 -11.81 -1.86
C PHE A 157 -17.78 -11.47 -3.33
N ILE A 158 -18.68 -11.94 -4.18
CA ILE A 158 -18.72 -11.65 -5.63
C ILE A 158 -20.07 -11.06 -6.01
N PRO A 159 -20.18 -10.35 -7.14
CA PRO A 159 -21.47 -9.91 -7.68
C PRO A 159 -22.42 -11.09 -7.87
N ASP A 160 -23.70 -10.82 -7.78
CA ASP A 160 -24.80 -11.78 -8.01
C ASP A 160 -24.84 -12.99 -7.07
N ASN A 161 -23.97 -13.03 -6.05
CA ASN A 161 -24.01 -14.07 -5.02
C ASN A 161 -24.33 -13.46 -3.66
N SER A 162 -25.50 -13.81 -3.11
CA SER A 162 -25.93 -13.34 -1.79
C SER A 162 -25.14 -13.97 -0.64
N ALA A 163 -24.62 -15.19 -0.82
CA ALA A 163 -23.83 -15.92 0.16
C ALA A 163 -22.32 -15.65 -0.03
N PRO A 164 -21.53 -15.59 1.04
CA PRO A 164 -20.10 -15.52 0.92
C PRO A 164 -19.53 -16.84 0.39
N ILE A 165 -18.44 -16.74 -0.35
CA ILE A 165 -17.61 -17.89 -0.69
C ILE A 165 -16.65 -18.13 0.47
N ASN A 166 -16.80 -19.27 1.14
CA ASN A 166 -15.92 -19.67 2.22
C ASN A 166 -14.78 -20.52 1.65
N LEU A 167 -13.56 -20.04 1.78
CA LEU A 167 -12.35 -20.79 1.45
C LEU A 167 -11.82 -21.50 2.69
N ALA A 168 -11.25 -22.68 2.50
CA ALA A 168 -10.49 -23.30 3.57
C ALA A 168 -9.29 -22.41 3.95
N HIS A 169 -9.09 -22.15 5.24
CA HIS A 169 -8.02 -21.24 5.72
C HIS A 169 -6.62 -21.64 5.24
N GLU A 170 -6.38 -22.94 5.10
CA GLU A 170 -5.09 -23.50 4.66
C GLU A 170 -4.99 -23.63 3.13
N SER A 171 -5.99 -23.18 2.37
CA SER A 171 -5.93 -23.31 0.92
C SER A 171 -4.94 -22.34 0.28
N PRO A 172 -4.25 -22.73 -0.80
CA PRO A 172 -3.34 -21.85 -1.53
C PRO A 172 -4.03 -20.58 -2.05
N GLU A 173 -5.32 -20.67 -2.42
CA GLU A 173 -6.16 -19.57 -2.87
C GLU A 173 -6.37 -18.55 -1.75
N MET A 174 -6.74 -19.02 -0.56
CA MET A 174 -6.92 -18.15 0.61
C MET A 174 -5.61 -17.47 0.97
N HIS A 175 -4.50 -18.20 1.02
CA HIS A 175 -3.19 -17.63 1.30
C HIS A 175 -2.77 -16.57 0.28
N LEU A 176 -3.09 -16.74 -1.01
CA LEU A 176 -2.81 -15.73 -2.02
C LEU A 176 -3.67 -14.48 -1.81
N ILE A 177 -4.98 -14.65 -1.60
CA ILE A 177 -5.92 -13.55 -1.38
C ILE A 177 -5.56 -12.76 -0.12
N GLN A 178 -5.27 -13.44 0.99
CA GLN A 178 -4.78 -12.82 2.23
C GLN A 178 -3.51 -12.01 1.99
N ARG A 179 -2.53 -12.60 1.30
CA ARG A 179 -1.26 -11.92 1.00
C ARG A 179 -1.47 -10.67 0.15
N ILE A 180 -2.41 -10.69 -0.81
CA ILE A 180 -2.75 -9.52 -1.63
C ILE A 180 -3.40 -8.44 -0.75
N ARG A 181 -4.38 -8.80 0.08
CA ARG A 181 -5.06 -7.91 1.04
C ARG A 181 -4.07 -7.28 2.02
N ASP A 182 -3.26 -8.12 2.67
CA ASP A 182 -2.29 -7.67 3.68
C ASP A 182 -1.25 -6.72 3.08
N GLU A 183 -0.86 -6.94 1.84
CA GLU A 183 0.04 -6.03 1.12
C GLU A 183 -0.64 -4.69 0.83
N ALA A 184 -1.94 -4.66 0.46
CA ALA A 184 -2.70 -3.42 0.27
C ALA A 184 -2.78 -2.64 1.59
N HIS A 185 -3.13 -3.31 2.67
CA HIS A 185 -3.19 -2.73 4.00
C HIS A 185 -1.81 -2.23 4.49
N ARG A 186 -0.74 -3.04 4.33
CA ARG A 186 0.64 -2.65 4.66
C ARG A 186 1.06 -1.39 3.88
N PHE A 187 0.73 -1.32 2.59
CA PHE A 187 1.06 -0.19 1.73
C PHE A 187 0.32 1.08 2.17
N ALA A 188 -0.95 0.98 2.54
CA ALA A 188 -1.73 2.07 3.11
C ALA A 188 -1.12 2.59 4.41
N ILE A 189 -0.85 1.70 5.39
CA ILE A 189 -0.26 2.08 6.69
C ILE A 189 1.10 2.76 6.52
N THR A 190 1.95 2.30 5.61
CA THR A 190 3.26 2.90 5.36
C THR A 190 3.12 4.35 4.91
N PHE A 191 2.14 4.65 4.07
CA PHE A 191 1.88 6.02 3.65
C PHE A 191 1.39 6.90 4.79
N HIS A 192 0.49 6.39 5.62
CA HIS A 192 0.00 7.10 6.78
C HIS A 192 1.13 7.47 7.74
N ARG A 193 2.04 6.54 8.02
CA ARG A 193 3.22 6.81 8.86
C ARG A 193 4.09 7.94 8.28
N LEU A 194 4.34 7.91 6.97
CA LEU A 194 5.10 8.96 6.28
C LEU A 194 4.39 10.32 6.32
N LYS A 195 3.07 10.35 6.11
CA LYS A 195 2.29 11.60 6.15
C LYS A 195 2.24 12.16 7.57
N ARG A 196 2.02 11.32 8.58
CA ARG A 196 2.06 11.71 9.99
C ARG A 196 3.44 12.23 10.39
N SER A 197 4.50 11.52 10.02
CA SER A 197 5.89 11.97 10.29
C SER A 197 6.14 13.35 9.68
N LYS A 198 5.79 13.57 8.41
CA LYS A 198 5.90 14.88 7.76
C LYS A 198 5.11 15.95 8.52
N ARG A 199 3.84 15.70 8.85
CA ARG A 199 2.99 16.67 9.58
C ARG A 199 3.56 16.98 10.96
N SER A 200 4.03 15.97 11.70
CA SER A 200 4.67 16.17 13.00
C SER A 200 5.93 17.03 12.90
N VAL A 201 6.74 16.82 11.84
CA VAL A 201 7.94 17.64 11.63
C VAL A 201 7.56 19.08 11.28
N TYR A 202 6.58 19.29 10.39
CA TYR A 202 6.10 20.65 10.10
C TYR A 202 5.58 21.33 11.34
N SER A 203 4.73 20.67 12.13
CA SER A 203 4.18 21.20 13.38
C SER A 203 5.28 21.53 14.40
N ALA A 204 6.28 20.67 14.58
CA ALA A 204 7.39 20.94 15.48
C ALA A 204 8.28 22.11 14.99
N LEU A 205 8.46 22.24 13.67
CA LEU A 205 9.19 23.36 13.08
C LEU A 205 8.39 24.67 13.06
N ASP A 206 7.05 24.61 13.15
CA ASP A 206 6.18 25.79 13.23
C ASP A 206 6.36 26.56 14.54
N THR A 207 6.79 25.88 15.61
CA THR A 207 7.05 26.50 16.90
C THR A 207 8.39 27.25 16.97
N ILE A 208 9.24 27.11 15.95
CA ILE A 208 10.57 27.74 15.94
C ILE A 208 10.46 29.08 15.18
N PRO A 209 10.70 30.22 15.86
CA PRO A 209 10.76 31.53 15.19
C PRO A 209 11.78 31.52 14.04
N VAL A 210 11.52 32.32 12.99
CA VAL A 210 12.47 32.53 11.87
C VAL A 210 12.55 31.36 10.87
N ILE A 211 11.85 30.22 11.09
CA ILE A 211 11.79 29.14 10.10
C ILE A 211 10.55 29.31 9.22
N GLY A 212 10.71 29.92 8.06
CA GLY A 212 9.65 30.03 7.05
C GLY A 212 9.46 28.74 6.23
N ILE A 213 8.42 28.72 5.39
CA ILE A 213 7.98 27.56 4.61
C ILE A 213 9.11 26.95 3.75
N ILE A 214 9.96 27.79 3.14
CA ILE A 214 11.07 27.34 2.27
C ILE A 214 12.12 26.56 3.07
N LYS A 215 12.54 27.08 4.22
CA LYS A 215 13.52 26.39 5.10
C LYS A 215 12.98 25.07 5.64
N LYS A 216 11.68 25.02 6.02
CA LYS A 216 11.00 23.79 6.42
C LYS A 216 11.01 22.75 5.32
N LYS A 217 10.72 23.17 4.07
CA LYS A 217 10.76 22.29 2.91
C LYS A 217 12.15 21.67 2.72
N HIS A 218 13.21 22.48 2.73
CA HIS A 218 14.58 22.00 2.58
C HIS A 218 15.00 21.05 3.71
N LEU A 219 14.62 21.34 4.98
CA LEU A 219 14.86 20.45 6.11
C LEU A 219 14.18 19.10 5.92
N MET A 220 12.93 19.11 5.44
CA MET A 220 12.16 17.89 5.19
C MET A 220 12.69 17.06 4.03
N GLU A 221 13.17 17.71 2.99
CA GLU A 221 13.79 17.04 1.82
C GLU A 221 15.08 16.32 2.24
N LYS A 222 15.88 16.95 3.10
CA LYS A 222 17.16 16.38 3.53
C LYS A 222 17.03 15.32 4.61
N PHE A 223 16.19 15.53 5.64
CA PHE A 223 16.19 14.70 6.84
C PHE A 223 14.97 13.79 7.02
N SER A 224 13.88 14.01 6.34
CA SER A 224 12.66 13.18 6.33
C SER A 224 11.97 12.96 7.69
N SER A 225 12.61 13.18 8.84
CA SER A 225 12.04 12.99 10.20
C SER A 225 12.67 13.91 11.24
N ILE A 226 11.93 14.17 12.35
CA ILE A 226 12.43 14.93 13.51
C ILE A 226 13.65 14.24 14.12
N GLN A 227 13.60 12.92 14.24
CA GLN A 227 14.68 12.13 14.82
C GLN A 227 15.99 12.32 14.03
N ASN A 228 15.90 12.30 12.70
CA ASN A 228 17.06 12.53 11.86
C ASN A 228 17.60 13.96 12.02
N ILE A 229 16.72 14.98 12.08
CA ILE A 229 17.18 16.36 12.32
C ILE A 229 17.84 16.49 13.69
N SER A 230 17.25 15.94 14.75
CA SER A 230 17.80 16.05 16.11
C SER A 230 19.08 15.23 16.30
N GLY A 231 19.24 14.14 15.55
CA GLY A 231 20.42 13.27 15.57
C GLY A 231 21.59 13.75 14.71
N SER A 232 21.32 14.65 13.72
CA SER A 232 22.36 15.17 12.80
C SER A 232 23.28 16.19 13.49
N GLU A 233 24.49 16.38 12.95
CA GLU A 233 25.39 17.41 13.42
C GLU A 233 24.90 18.81 13.03
N VAL A 234 25.31 19.84 13.81
CA VAL A 234 24.87 21.23 13.60
C VAL A 234 25.30 21.73 12.22
N GLU A 235 26.50 21.35 11.80
CA GLU A 235 27.10 21.70 10.51
C GLU A 235 26.29 21.12 9.35
N GLU A 236 25.77 19.93 9.52
CA GLU A 236 24.94 19.27 8.50
C GLU A 236 23.60 19.99 8.34
N ILE A 237 22.98 20.45 9.42
CA ILE A 237 21.76 21.27 9.38
C ILE A 237 22.08 22.65 8.78
N ALA A 238 23.21 23.24 9.14
CA ALA A 238 23.63 24.55 8.65
C ALA A 238 24.02 24.56 7.14
N SER A 239 24.29 23.38 6.55
CA SER A 239 24.55 23.28 5.10
C SER A 239 23.31 23.48 4.24
N ILE A 240 22.12 23.57 4.83
CA ILE A 240 20.87 23.81 4.13
C ILE A 240 20.77 25.30 3.76
N PRO A 241 20.38 25.63 2.52
CA PRO A 241 20.26 27.01 2.08
C PRO A 241 19.34 27.83 3.00
N GLY A 242 19.87 28.97 3.48
CA GLY A 242 19.14 29.87 4.38
C GLY A 242 19.16 29.49 5.86
N ILE A 243 19.89 28.45 6.27
CA ILE A 243 20.10 28.07 7.66
C ILE A 243 21.58 28.31 8.03
N ASN A 244 21.82 29.22 8.95
CA ASN A 244 23.16 29.44 9.52
C ASN A 244 23.36 28.58 10.78
N ILE A 245 24.59 28.55 11.29
CA ILE A 245 24.98 27.75 12.48
C ILE A 245 24.12 28.10 13.71
N GLN A 246 23.79 29.37 13.91
CA GLN A 246 22.98 29.80 15.06
C GLN A 246 21.56 29.24 14.99
N LEU A 247 20.95 29.33 13.79
CA LEU A 247 19.61 28.78 13.53
C LEU A 247 19.62 27.24 13.62
N ALA A 248 20.67 26.58 13.13
CA ALA A 248 20.83 25.13 13.24
C ALA A 248 20.90 24.67 14.71
N LYS A 249 21.63 25.39 15.58
CA LYS A 249 21.65 25.14 17.03
C LYS A 249 20.27 25.31 17.67
N LEU A 250 19.56 26.37 17.32
CA LEU A 250 18.19 26.63 17.80
C LEU A 250 17.21 25.52 17.41
N ILE A 251 17.26 25.07 16.15
CA ILE A 251 16.46 23.96 15.64
C ILE A 251 16.73 22.70 16.48
N LYS A 252 17.99 22.34 16.67
CA LYS A 252 18.41 21.15 17.40
C LYS A 252 17.97 21.19 18.86
N GLN A 253 18.09 22.34 19.52
CA GLN A 253 17.66 22.56 20.90
C GLN A 253 16.12 22.41 21.04
N HIS A 254 15.35 23.02 20.18
CA HIS A 254 13.87 22.96 20.19
C HIS A 254 13.35 21.55 19.98
N LEU A 255 13.92 20.81 19.05
CA LEU A 255 13.50 19.44 18.74
C LEU A 255 13.89 18.44 19.85
N ARG A 256 14.98 18.67 20.61
CA ARG A 256 15.34 17.87 21.77
C ARG A 256 14.33 18.03 22.91
N VAL A 257 13.88 19.25 23.19
CA VAL A 257 12.88 19.53 24.22
C VAL A 257 11.53 18.90 23.88
N SER A 258 11.11 18.98 22.62
CA SER A 258 9.87 18.39 22.12
C SER A 258 9.86 16.84 22.21
N SER A 259 11.00 16.20 22.00
CA SER A 259 11.12 14.72 22.10
C SER A 259 11.09 14.23 23.54
N SER A 260 11.54 15.03 24.50
CA SER A 260 11.49 14.67 25.92
C SER A 260 10.07 14.74 26.51
N SER A 261 9.23 15.65 26.02
CA SER A 261 7.84 15.82 26.49
C SER A 261 6.93 14.66 26.02
N VAL A 262 7.16 14.07 24.86
CA VAL A 262 6.36 12.96 24.32
C VAL A 262 6.63 11.66 25.11
N ASN A 263 7.85 11.44 25.57
CA ASN A 263 8.20 10.23 26.35
C ASN A 263 7.64 10.23 27.79
N HIS A 264 7.29 11.40 28.33
CA HIS A 264 6.73 11.49 29.69
C HIS A 264 5.24 11.15 29.76
N THR A 265 4.50 11.38 28.66
CA THR A 265 3.05 11.09 28.57
C THR A 265 2.77 9.59 28.39
N TYR A 266 3.67 8.85 27.75
CA TYR A 266 3.53 7.40 27.54
C TYR A 266 3.88 6.54 28.77
N ARG A 267 4.56 7.12 29.77
CA ARG A 267 4.91 6.40 31.02
C ARG A 267 3.85 6.50 32.14
N LYS A 268 2.82 7.34 31.97
CA LYS A 268 1.75 7.54 32.99
C LYS A 268 0.44 6.79 32.68
N SER A 269 0.40 5.98 31.61
CA SER A 269 -0.77 5.17 31.24
C SER A 269 -0.37 3.68 31.08
N LYS A 270 0.29 3.15 32.08
CA LYS A 270 0.40 1.71 32.32
C LYS A 270 0.01 1.44 33.77
#